data_0546dce1166055cddf654f8415b6565a
#
_entry.id   0546dce1166055cddf654f8415b6565a
#
_cell.length_a   1.000
_cell.length_b   1.000
_cell.length_c   1.000
_cell.angle_alpha   90.00
_cell.angle_beta   90.00
_cell.angle_gamma   90.00
#
_symmetry.space_group_name_H-M   'P 1'
#
loop_
_entity.id
_entity.type
_entity.pdbx_description
1 polymer ?
#
loop_
_entity_poly.entity_id
_entity_poly.type
_entity_poly.pdbx_seq_one_letter_code
_entity_poly.pdbx_strand_id
1 'polypeptide(L)'
;MLHKSKRSLLGIMLLICPFLSVKAQVPVNGFYAKKNTFTFASSYSFKSYDQFYRGATLSEGNPAGLGEISSSIVSLYSQYAILDWLSATATLPYINVESETGELDPVQNVAQVDGVQDLGLFVKARILEKKFENASKITLGGASGVTFPISDYQGAGVLSLGNQATAVNGSAIFQYTTPFKIFSEVQLGYSMRSSSDFDIPNAMAYSAKVGYHNKWLYMHAKLDIQDSMSGLDIGSPEFGAAGGPAALPETEVDYTNLSFDFYVPVYKNNVGVSAGYGTTLDGRNYNKESAFSFGLVYTAR
;
A
#
# COMPACT_ATOMS: atom_id res chain seq x y z
N MET A 1 -19.13 -59.05 13.02
CA MET A 1 -18.23 -57.95 13.44
C MET A 1 -17.97 -57.03 12.24
N LEU A 2 -18.67 -55.94 12.15
CA LEU A 2 -18.56 -55.00 11.00
C LEU A 2 -17.64 -53.84 11.41
N HIS A 3 -16.50 -53.70 10.71
CA HIS A 3 -15.56 -52.64 10.88
C HIS A 3 -16.07 -51.41 10.10
N LYS A 4 -16.56 -50.39 10.82
CA LYS A 4 -16.95 -49.08 10.21
C LYS A 4 -15.72 -48.23 9.97
N SER A 5 -15.31 -48.16 8.72
CA SER A 5 -14.35 -47.18 8.21
C SER A 5 -14.96 -45.75 8.28
N LYS A 6 -14.44 -44.87 9.12
CA LYS A 6 -14.73 -43.45 9.12
C LYS A 6 -13.94 -42.79 8.00
N ARG A 7 -14.55 -42.55 6.85
CA ARG A 7 -14.03 -41.66 5.84
C ARG A 7 -14.23 -40.21 6.29
N SER A 8 -13.16 -39.56 6.67
CA SER A 8 -13.13 -38.11 6.86
C SER A 8 -13.30 -37.44 5.51
N LEU A 9 -14.48 -36.88 5.27
CA LEU A 9 -14.68 -35.94 4.17
C LEU A 9 -14.00 -34.63 4.55
N LEU A 10 -12.80 -34.38 4.00
CA LEU A 10 -12.17 -33.08 4.00
C LEU A 10 -12.88 -32.24 2.92
N GLY A 11 -13.94 -31.56 3.31
CA GLY A 11 -14.64 -30.60 2.45
C GLY A 11 -13.71 -29.43 2.19
N ILE A 12 -13.15 -29.36 0.98
CA ILE A 12 -12.56 -28.15 0.43
C ILE A 12 -13.71 -27.20 0.17
N MET A 13 -13.96 -26.34 1.13
CA MET A 13 -14.87 -25.22 0.99
C MET A 13 -14.14 -24.15 0.16
N LEU A 14 -14.22 -24.28 -1.16
CA LEU A 14 -13.92 -23.20 -2.09
C LEU A 14 -14.95 -22.10 -1.82
N LEU A 15 -14.59 -21.13 -0.99
CA LEU A 15 -15.33 -19.90 -0.88
C LEU A 15 -15.18 -19.16 -2.22
N ILE A 16 -16.19 -19.33 -3.10
CA ILE A 16 -16.43 -18.43 -4.23
C ILE A 16 -16.90 -17.13 -3.59
N CYS A 17 -15.96 -16.23 -3.30
CA CYS A 17 -16.28 -14.85 -2.95
C CYS A 17 -16.76 -14.17 -4.23
N PRO A 18 -17.98 -13.61 -4.29
CA PRO A 18 -18.36 -12.78 -5.42
C PRO A 18 -17.41 -11.58 -5.47
N PHE A 19 -16.88 -11.28 -6.64
CA PHE A 19 -15.99 -10.14 -6.90
C PHE A 19 -16.76 -8.84 -6.65
N LEU A 20 -16.71 -8.36 -5.41
CA LEU A 20 -17.07 -7.00 -5.06
C LEU A 20 -15.76 -6.22 -4.97
N SER A 21 -15.61 -5.22 -5.82
CA SER A 21 -14.44 -4.37 -5.88
C SER A 21 -14.38 -3.46 -4.65
N VAL A 22 -13.30 -3.45 -3.89
CA VAL A 22 -13.20 -2.71 -2.59
C VAL A 22 -11.75 -2.32 -2.25
N LYS A 23 -11.45 -1.07 -1.91
CA LYS A 23 -10.09 -0.47 -1.84
C LYS A 23 -9.86 0.61 -0.78
N ALA A 24 -8.80 0.57 0.03
CA ALA A 24 -7.97 1.60 0.67
C ALA A 24 -6.86 0.98 1.52
N GLN A 25 -5.61 1.37 1.28
CA GLN A 25 -4.46 0.78 1.96
C GLN A 25 -4.05 1.59 3.19
N VAL A 26 -4.04 0.95 4.36
CA VAL A 26 -3.50 1.53 5.59
C VAL A 26 -2.11 0.93 5.83
N PRO A 27 -1.08 1.72 6.22
CA PRO A 27 0.29 1.26 6.42
C PRO A 27 0.45 0.46 7.72
N VAL A 28 -0.37 -0.55 7.91
CA VAL A 28 -0.39 -1.42 9.08
C VAL A 28 -0.45 -2.90 8.67
N ASN A 29 -0.22 -3.79 9.62
CA ASN A 29 -0.28 -5.24 9.44
C ASN A 29 -0.96 -5.91 10.64
N GLY A 30 -1.24 -7.22 10.55
CA GLY A 30 -1.88 -8.01 11.60
C GLY A 30 -0.97 -8.42 12.76
N PHE A 31 0.30 -7.97 12.80
CA PHE A 31 1.20 -8.24 13.91
C PHE A 31 1.12 -7.13 14.96
N TYR A 32 1.08 -7.51 16.24
CA TYR A 32 0.99 -6.61 17.38
C TYR A 32 2.23 -6.77 18.27
N ALA A 33 2.94 -5.67 18.47
CA ALA A 33 4.07 -5.61 19.36
C ALA A 33 3.60 -5.55 20.83
N LYS A 34 4.48 -5.92 21.76
CA LYS A 34 4.20 -5.76 23.18
C LYS A 34 4.20 -4.29 23.57
N LYS A 35 3.43 -3.97 24.61
CA LYS A 35 3.37 -2.62 25.22
C LYS A 35 4.77 -2.04 25.40
N ASN A 36 4.89 -0.74 25.17
CA ASN A 36 6.14 0.05 25.25
C ASN A 36 7.20 -0.34 24.20
N THR A 37 6.85 -1.11 23.18
CA THR A 37 7.74 -1.33 22.04
C THR A 37 7.65 -0.14 21.09
N PHE A 38 8.79 0.46 20.78
CA PHE A 38 8.95 1.48 19.74
C PHE A 38 9.67 0.86 18.54
N THR A 39 9.13 1.07 17.35
CA THR A 39 9.76 0.68 16.09
C THR A 39 9.92 1.90 15.22
N PHE A 40 11.11 2.12 14.70
CA PHE A 40 11.41 3.13 13.69
C PHE A 40 11.99 2.44 12.47
N ALA A 41 11.57 2.84 11.29
CA ALA A 41 12.15 2.38 10.03
C ALA A 41 12.39 3.55 9.09
N SER A 42 13.48 3.47 8.34
CA SER A 42 13.75 4.32 7.20
C SER A 42 13.96 3.41 5.99
N SER A 43 13.29 3.69 4.89
CA SER A 43 13.44 2.96 3.64
C SER A 43 13.70 3.90 2.48
N TYR A 44 14.47 3.41 1.51
CA TYR A 44 14.62 3.99 0.19
C TYR A 44 13.95 3.08 -0.82
N SER A 45 13.16 3.65 -1.71
CA SER A 45 12.55 2.94 -2.83
C SER A 45 12.85 3.70 -4.13
N PHE A 46 13.16 2.94 -5.16
CA PHE A 46 13.29 3.43 -6.53
C PHE A 46 12.25 2.75 -7.38
N LYS A 47 11.52 3.51 -8.19
CA LYS A 47 10.55 3.00 -9.15
C LYS A 47 10.64 3.75 -10.46
N SER A 48 10.33 3.08 -11.57
CA SER A 48 10.23 3.70 -12.87
C SER A 48 9.11 3.08 -13.70
N TYR A 49 8.67 3.83 -14.71
CA TYR A 49 7.71 3.37 -15.71
C TYR A 49 7.87 4.14 -17.02
N ASP A 50 7.64 3.43 -18.12
CA ASP A 50 7.57 3.94 -19.49
C ASP A 50 6.24 3.60 -20.19
N GLN A 51 5.34 2.93 -19.45
CA GLN A 51 3.98 2.55 -19.87
C GLN A 51 2.96 2.92 -18.82
N PHE A 52 1.73 3.18 -19.25
CA PHE A 52 0.61 3.44 -18.33
C PHE A 52 -0.71 2.90 -18.89
N TYR A 53 -1.67 2.70 -18.00
CA TYR A 53 -3.04 2.37 -18.39
C TYR A 53 -3.82 3.65 -18.67
N ARG A 54 -4.23 3.82 -19.93
CA ARG A 54 -5.17 4.85 -20.37
C ARG A 54 -6.59 4.28 -20.28
N GLY A 55 -7.39 4.74 -19.33
CA GLY A 55 -8.50 3.91 -18.87
C GLY A 55 -7.97 2.55 -18.48
N ALA A 56 -8.61 1.46 -18.88
CA ALA A 56 -8.15 0.09 -18.64
C ALA A 56 -7.19 -0.47 -19.71
N THR A 57 -6.75 0.34 -20.70
CA THR A 57 -5.90 -0.13 -21.81
C THR A 57 -4.45 0.27 -21.58
N LEU A 58 -3.54 -0.72 -21.54
CA LEU A 58 -2.11 -0.46 -21.44
C LEU A 58 -1.62 0.28 -22.70
N SER A 59 -0.91 1.37 -22.50
CA SER A 59 -0.37 2.26 -23.54
C SER A 59 1.10 2.55 -23.28
N GLU A 60 1.85 2.77 -24.35
CA GLU A 60 3.23 3.23 -24.26
C GLU A 60 3.30 4.69 -23.78
N GLY A 61 4.36 5.03 -23.08
CA GLY A 61 4.64 6.36 -22.57
C GLY A 61 3.86 6.69 -21.29
N ASN A 62 3.47 7.97 -21.19
CA ASN A 62 2.68 8.53 -20.08
C ASN A 62 1.67 9.56 -20.61
N PRO A 63 0.75 10.09 -19.77
CA PRO A 63 -0.32 10.98 -20.24
C PRO A 63 0.15 12.28 -20.92
N ALA A 64 1.40 12.71 -20.71
CA ALA A 64 1.95 13.94 -21.25
C ALA A 64 3.12 13.72 -22.24
N GLY A 65 3.52 12.47 -22.51
CA GLY A 65 4.61 12.16 -23.41
C GLY A 65 6.01 12.48 -22.87
N LEU A 66 6.23 12.41 -21.57
CA LEU A 66 7.48 12.78 -20.87
C LEU A 66 8.57 11.69 -20.92
N GLY A 67 8.47 10.70 -21.80
CA GLY A 67 9.39 9.56 -21.82
C GLY A 67 9.27 8.67 -20.56
N GLU A 68 10.38 8.03 -20.16
CA GLU A 68 10.43 7.27 -18.91
C GLU A 68 10.41 8.22 -17.71
N ILE A 69 9.61 7.89 -16.72
CA ILE A 69 9.54 8.62 -15.44
C ILE A 69 10.09 7.73 -14.34
N SER A 70 10.98 8.28 -13.53
CA SER A 70 11.50 7.64 -12.35
C SER A 70 11.12 8.38 -11.07
N SER A 71 11.12 7.64 -9.96
CA SER A 71 10.86 8.20 -8.63
C SER A 71 11.77 7.57 -7.59
N SER A 72 12.42 8.42 -6.81
CA SER A 72 13.18 8.04 -5.61
C SER A 72 12.41 8.47 -4.37
N ILE A 73 12.16 7.53 -3.46
CA ILE A 73 11.32 7.77 -2.27
C ILE A 73 12.10 7.38 -1.02
N VAL A 74 12.30 8.33 -0.11
CA VAL A 74 12.76 8.07 1.26
C VAL A 74 11.55 8.10 2.18
N SER A 75 11.21 6.98 2.80
CA SER A 75 10.08 6.90 3.72
C SER A 75 10.54 6.72 5.16
N LEU A 76 9.97 7.51 6.05
CA LEU A 76 10.11 7.36 7.49
C LEU A 76 8.83 6.72 8.04
N TYR A 77 9.00 5.72 8.88
CA TYR A 77 7.93 5.02 9.56
C TYR A 77 8.25 4.94 11.05
N SER A 78 7.30 5.23 11.90
CA SER A 78 7.40 5.00 13.33
C SER A 78 6.13 4.35 13.87
N GLN A 79 6.28 3.41 14.81
CA GLN A 79 5.17 2.78 15.51
C GLN A 79 5.48 2.68 16.99
N TYR A 80 4.51 3.02 17.83
CA TYR A 80 4.58 2.85 19.27
C TYR A 80 3.43 1.96 19.75
N ALA A 81 3.77 0.85 20.43
CA ALA A 81 2.79 -0.04 21.06
C ALA A 81 2.37 0.53 22.42
N ILE A 82 1.26 1.23 22.45
CA ILE A 82 0.68 1.85 23.65
C ILE A 82 0.24 0.77 24.63
N LEU A 83 -0.39 -0.28 24.10
CA LEU A 83 -0.83 -1.49 24.81
C LEU A 83 -0.51 -2.72 23.95
N ASP A 84 -0.57 -3.91 24.52
CA ASP A 84 -0.36 -5.16 23.76
C ASP A 84 -1.35 -5.39 22.61
N TRP A 85 -2.42 -4.61 22.57
CA TRP A 85 -3.46 -4.67 21.56
C TRP A 85 -3.68 -3.35 20.80
N LEU A 86 -3.01 -2.26 21.21
CA LEU A 86 -3.19 -0.91 20.63
C LEU A 86 -1.84 -0.30 20.29
N SER A 87 -1.69 0.19 19.07
CA SER A 87 -0.51 0.93 18.62
C SER A 87 -0.87 2.17 17.81
N ALA A 88 -0.02 3.20 17.90
CA ALA A 88 -0.04 4.36 17.03
C ALA A 88 1.11 4.24 16.01
N THR A 89 0.86 4.74 14.80
CA THR A 89 1.83 4.72 13.68
C THR A 89 1.86 6.09 13.03
N ALA A 90 3.05 6.55 12.65
CA ALA A 90 3.23 7.72 11.80
C ALA A 90 4.10 7.36 10.59
N THR A 91 3.78 7.94 9.42
CA THR A 91 4.52 7.76 8.17
C THR A 91 4.78 9.10 7.51
N LEU A 92 5.97 9.29 6.95
CA LEU A 92 6.34 10.52 6.26
C LEU A 92 7.28 10.20 5.10
N PRO A 93 6.83 10.28 3.84
CA PRO A 93 7.68 10.13 2.67
C PRO A 93 8.27 11.48 2.22
N TYR A 94 9.50 11.44 1.73
CA TYR A 94 10.10 12.44 0.86
C TYR A 94 10.27 11.81 -0.52
N ILE A 95 9.79 12.47 -1.54
CA ILE A 95 9.71 11.95 -2.92
C ILE A 95 10.45 12.89 -3.84
N ASN A 96 11.21 12.30 -4.76
CA ASN A 96 11.74 12.95 -5.96
C ASN A 96 11.13 12.21 -7.16
N VAL A 97 10.58 12.94 -8.11
CA VAL A 97 10.02 12.43 -9.38
C VAL A 97 10.65 13.21 -10.53
N GLU A 98 11.12 12.51 -11.57
CA GLU A 98 11.76 13.14 -12.71
C GLU A 98 11.45 12.44 -14.03
N SER A 99 11.46 13.23 -15.12
CA SER A 99 11.50 12.74 -16.49
C SER A 99 12.94 12.42 -16.86
N GLU A 100 13.24 11.17 -17.19
CA GLU A 100 14.59 10.74 -17.58
C GLU A 100 15.06 11.39 -18.89
N THR A 101 14.15 11.86 -19.72
CA THR A 101 14.46 12.56 -20.97
C THR A 101 14.62 14.06 -20.80
N GLY A 102 14.31 14.60 -19.62
CA GLY A 102 14.36 16.04 -19.32
C GLY A 102 13.20 16.84 -19.94
N GLU A 103 12.16 16.18 -20.44
CA GLU A 103 10.96 16.84 -20.95
C GLU A 103 10.15 17.45 -19.80
N LEU A 104 9.56 18.62 -20.08
CA LEU A 104 8.85 19.40 -19.07
C LEU A 104 7.41 18.93 -18.91
N ASP A 105 6.98 18.75 -17.65
CA ASP A 105 5.57 18.57 -17.35
C ASP A 105 4.74 19.73 -17.87
N PRO A 106 3.70 19.50 -18.67
CA PRO A 106 2.93 20.58 -19.31
C PRO A 106 2.12 21.43 -18.33
N VAL A 107 1.93 20.97 -17.09
CA VAL A 107 1.20 21.70 -16.03
C VAL A 107 2.17 22.49 -15.17
N GLN A 108 3.24 21.84 -14.71
CA GLN A 108 4.20 22.42 -13.76
C GLN A 108 5.37 23.13 -14.44
N ASN A 109 5.60 22.85 -15.74
CA ASN A 109 6.70 23.38 -16.53
C ASN A 109 8.10 23.10 -15.94
N VAL A 110 8.26 21.91 -15.38
CA VAL A 110 9.53 21.40 -14.82
C VAL A 110 9.77 19.97 -15.28
N ALA A 111 11.03 19.52 -15.29
CA ALA A 111 11.39 18.13 -15.60
C ALA A 111 11.57 17.27 -14.33
N GLN A 112 11.60 17.91 -13.18
CA GLN A 112 11.78 17.24 -11.88
C GLN A 112 11.05 18.02 -10.80
N VAL A 113 10.47 17.26 -9.84
CA VAL A 113 9.90 17.81 -8.60
C VAL A 113 10.37 16.94 -7.42
N ASP A 114 10.56 17.58 -6.27
CA ASP A 114 10.88 16.87 -5.04
C ASP A 114 10.23 17.57 -3.83
N GLY A 115 10.02 16.81 -2.78
CA GLY A 115 9.48 17.38 -1.55
C GLY A 115 8.98 16.33 -0.56
N VAL A 116 8.59 16.83 0.60
CA VAL A 116 7.87 16.04 1.61
C VAL A 116 6.41 15.93 1.16
N GLN A 117 5.88 14.71 1.17
CA GLN A 117 4.50 14.43 0.82
C GLN A 117 3.58 14.49 2.06
N ASP A 118 2.62 13.59 2.14
CA ASP A 118 1.58 13.59 3.17
C ASP A 118 2.06 12.93 4.46
N LEU A 119 1.79 13.55 5.59
CA LEU A 119 1.93 12.93 6.90
C LEU A 119 0.75 11.99 7.14
N GLY A 120 1.05 10.72 7.40
CA GLY A 120 0.07 9.72 7.82
C GLY A 120 0.13 9.47 9.32
N LEU A 121 -1.02 9.52 10.00
CA LEU A 121 -1.16 9.20 11.42
C LEU A 121 -2.26 8.16 11.60
N PHE A 122 -1.94 7.00 12.19
CA PHE A 122 -2.86 5.87 12.32
C PHE A 122 -2.85 5.29 13.72
N VAL A 123 -3.98 4.74 14.11
CA VAL A 123 -4.11 3.86 15.26
C VAL A 123 -4.56 2.48 14.80
N LYS A 124 -4.01 1.43 15.40
CA LYS A 124 -4.33 0.04 15.11
C LYS A 124 -4.68 -0.69 16.40
N ALA A 125 -5.82 -1.38 16.41
CA ALA A 125 -6.29 -2.16 17.55
C ALA A 125 -6.53 -3.62 17.19
N ARG A 126 -6.09 -4.53 18.07
CA ARG A 126 -6.46 -5.94 18.01
C ARG A 126 -7.78 -6.13 18.73
N ILE A 127 -8.80 -6.57 17.98
CA ILE A 127 -10.17 -6.80 18.49
C ILE A 127 -10.28 -8.19 19.10
N LEU A 128 -9.68 -9.21 18.44
CA LEU A 128 -9.73 -10.60 18.86
C LEU A 128 -8.40 -11.31 18.57
N GLU A 129 -7.96 -12.13 19.48
CA GLU A 129 -6.93 -13.15 19.25
C GLU A 129 -7.41 -14.48 19.80
N LYS A 130 -7.42 -15.52 18.97
CA LYS A 130 -7.75 -16.89 19.38
C LYS A 130 -6.60 -17.82 19.01
N LYS A 131 -6.03 -18.47 20.01
CA LYS A 131 -5.05 -19.54 19.85
C LYS A 131 -5.76 -20.88 19.95
N PHE A 132 -5.36 -21.81 19.11
CA PHE A 132 -5.91 -23.17 19.06
C PHE A 132 -4.92 -24.16 19.70
N GLU A 133 -5.38 -25.34 20.06
CA GLU A 133 -4.57 -26.40 20.68
C GLU A 133 -3.39 -26.84 19.82
N ASN A 134 -3.54 -26.80 18.49
CA ASN A 134 -2.46 -27.08 17.52
C ASN A 134 -1.47 -25.93 17.37
N ALA A 135 -1.48 -24.92 18.25
CA ALA A 135 -0.65 -23.71 18.22
C ALA A 135 -0.86 -22.80 17.00
N SER A 136 -1.89 -23.01 16.17
CA SER A 136 -2.31 -22.02 15.20
C SER A 136 -3.01 -20.83 15.88
N LYS A 137 -3.09 -19.70 15.18
CA LYS A 137 -3.64 -18.46 15.74
C LYS A 137 -4.45 -17.70 14.71
N ILE A 138 -5.62 -17.21 15.11
CA ILE A 138 -6.39 -16.20 14.38
C ILE A 138 -6.26 -14.87 15.13
N THR A 139 -6.07 -13.80 14.36
CA THR A 139 -6.08 -12.42 14.85
C THR A 139 -7.05 -11.59 13.99
N LEU A 140 -7.95 -10.89 14.65
CA LEU A 140 -8.83 -9.90 14.04
C LEU A 140 -8.49 -8.53 14.61
N GLY A 141 -8.31 -7.55 13.76
CA GLY A 141 -8.00 -6.19 14.15
C GLY A 141 -8.64 -5.16 13.23
N GLY A 142 -8.45 -3.91 13.57
CA GLY A 142 -8.82 -2.78 12.75
C GLY A 142 -7.82 -1.65 12.88
N ALA A 143 -7.78 -0.78 11.90
CA ALA A 143 -7.00 0.44 11.96
C ALA A 143 -7.80 1.61 11.39
N SER A 144 -7.52 2.80 11.88
CA SER A 144 -8.06 4.04 11.35
C SER A 144 -7.01 5.14 11.48
N GLY A 145 -7.09 6.14 10.61
CA GLY A 145 -6.15 7.25 10.64
C GLY A 145 -6.46 8.30 9.60
N VAL A 146 -5.57 9.28 9.55
CA VAL A 146 -5.65 10.40 8.61
C VAL A 146 -4.33 10.52 7.88
N THR A 147 -4.40 10.92 6.61
CA THR A 147 -3.25 11.39 5.82
C THR A 147 -3.56 12.80 5.34
N PHE A 148 -2.59 13.70 5.38
CA PHE A 148 -2.76 15.08 4.94
C PHE A 148 -1.45 15.70 4.49
N PRO A 149 -1.48 16.59 3.48
CA PRO A 149 -0.31 17.32 3.03
C PRO A 149 0.27 18.18 4.17
N ILE A 150 1.60 18.17 4.32
CA ILE A 150 2.30 19.05 5.25
C ILE A 150 3.26 20.01 4.53
N SER A 151 3.29 19.95 3.22
CA SER A 151 3.98 20.89 2.35
C SER A 151 3.06 21.32 1.20
N ASP A 152 3.40 22.45 0.59
CA ASP A 152 2.66 23.03 -0.52
C ASP A 152 3.24 22.51 -1.84
N TYR A 153 2.96 21.25 -2.19
CA TYR A 153 3.32 20.65 -3.46
C TYR A 153 2.16 20.70 -4.45
N GLN A 154 2.45 20.72 -5.76
CA GLN A 154 1.41 20.67 -6.79
C GLN A 154 0.79 19.27 -6.86
N GLY A 155 -0.55 19.22 -6.79
CA GLY A 155 -1.31 17.97 -6.98
C GLY A 155 -1.53 17.63 -8.45
N ALA A 156 -1.51 18.62 -9.33
CA ALA A 156 -1.73 18.47 -10.78
C ALA A 156 -0.45 18.18 -11.54
N GLY A 157 -0.59 17.55 -12.72
CA GLY A 157 0.52 17.17 -13.59
C GLY A 157 0.99 15.74 -13.39
N VAL A 158 1.81 15.26 -14.33
CA VAL A 158 2.35 13.90 -14.33
C VAL A 158 3.47 13.74 -13.29
N LEU A 159 4.28 14.80 -13.13
CA LEU A 159 5.37 14.85 -12.14
C LEU A 159 4.88 15.33 -10.77
N SER A 160 3.73 14.86 -10.32
CA SER A 160 3.17 15.20 -9.02
C SER A 160 3.70 14.30 -7.91
N LEU A 161 3.92 14.88 -6.70
CA LEU A 161 4.29 14.13 -5.50
C LEU A 161 3.09 13.37 -4.90
N GLY A 162 1.87 13.80 -5.20
CA GLY A 162 0.61 13.24 -4.73
C GLY A 162 -0.57 14.11 -5.13
N ASN A 163 -1.76 13.80 -4.65
CA ASN A 163 -3.00 14.50 -5.05
C ASN A 163 -3.33 15.72 -4.17
N GLN A 164 -2.47 16.08 -3.23
CA GLN A 164 -2.69 17.15 -2.25
C GLN A 164 -4.05 17.02 -1.50
N ALA A 165 -4.38 15.78 -1.15
CA ALA A 165 -5.65 15.44 -0.51
C ALA A 165 -5.48 15.15 0.97
N THR A 166 -6.43 15.60 1.78
CA THR A 166 -6.65 15.04 3.11
C THR A 166 -7.52 13.79 2.98
N ALA A 167 -7.10 12.69 3.61
CA ALA A 167 -7.86 11.45 3.60
C ALA A 167 -8.09 10.91 5.02
N VAL A 168 -9.32 10.44 5.27
CA VAL A 168 -9.68 9.64 6.45
C VAL A 168 -9.72 8.18 6.02
N ASN A 169 -8.94 7.36 6.69
CA ASN A 169 -8.73 5.97 6.33
C ASN A 169 -9.24 5.02 7.43
N GLY A 170 -9.85 3.93 7.03
CA GLY A 170 -10.26 2.86 7.93
C GLY A 170 -10.00 1.48 7.31
N SER A 171 -9.64 0.49 8.12
CA SER A 171 -9.45 -0.88 7.64
C SER A 171 -9.78 -1.95 8.68
N ALA A 172 -10.26 -3.10 8.20
CA ALA A 172 -10.35 -4.35 8.93
C ALA A 172 -9.20 -5.26 8.52
N ILE A 173 -8.63 -5.99 9.50
CA ILE A 173 -7.46 -6.85 9.31
C ILE A 173 -7.79 -8.23 9.86
N PHE A 174 -7.68 -9.26 9.04
CA PHE A 174 -7.77 -10.65 9.44
C PHE A 174 -6.44 -11.34 9.17
N GLN A 175 -5.88 -12.02 10.16
CA GLN A 175 -4.65 -12.81 10.02
C GLN A 175 -4.81 -14.20 10.62
N TYR A 176 -4.38 -15.21 9.87
CA TYR A 176 -4.21 -16.58 10.35
C TYR A 176 -2.73 -16.95 10.34
N THR A 177 -2.24 -17.52 11.43
CA THR A 177 -0.86 -18.00 11.56
C THR A 177 -0.86 -19.49 11.91
N THR A 178 -0.15 -20.28 11.12
CA THR A 178 0.00 -21.72 11.34
C THR A 178 1.03 -22.04 12.43
N PRO A 179 1.07 -23.26 12.97
CA PRO A 179 2.12 -23.72 13.89
C PRO A 179 3.54 -23.62 13.27
N PHE A 180 3.63 -23.74 11.94
CA PHE A 180 4.87 -23.69 11.16
C PHE A 180 5.35 -22.28 10.86
N LYS A 181 4.71 -21.25 11.47
CA LYS A 181 5.05 -19.82 11.26
C LYS A 181 4.74 -19.27 9.88
N ILE A 182 3.98 -19.99 9.06
CA ILE A 182 3.38 -19.46 7.85
C ILE A 182 2.15 -18.65 8.28
N PHE A 183 1.98 -17.47 7.70
CA PHE A 183 0.80 -16.64 7.94
C PHE A 183 0.13 -16.25 6.62
N SER A 184 -1.17 -16.05 6.69
CA SER A 184 -1.96 -15.36 5.68
C SER A 184 -2.69 -14.20 6.33
N GLU A 185 -2.77 -13.07 5.62
CA GLU A 185 -3.40 -11.84 6.09
C GLU A 185 -4.26 -11.27 4.96
N VAL A 186 -5.45 -10.81 5.30
CA VAL A 186 -6.33 -10.07 4.40
C VAL A 186 -6.70 -8.77 5.09
N GLN A 187 -6.65 -7.68 4.33
CA GLN A 187 -7.12 -6.38 4.78
C GLN A 187 -8.20 -5.85 3.84
N LEU A 188 -9.19 -5.19 4.42
CA LEU A 188 -10.22 -4.45 3.72
C LEU A 188 -10.19 -3.03 4.25
N GLY A 189 -10.07 -2.04 3.38
CA GLY A 189 -9.99 -0.65 3.78
C GLY A 189 -10.88 0.26 2.94
N TYR A 190 -11.11 1.47 3.45
CA TYR A 190 -11.79 2.57 2.78
C TYR A 190 -11.06 3.87 3.06
N SER A 191 -10.91 4.71 2.02
CA SER A 191 -10.32 6.04 2.09
C SER A 191 -11.32 7.08 1.60
N MET A 192 -11.76 7.93 2.50
CA MET A 192 -12.54 9.11 2.18
C MET A 192 -11.56 10.26 1.97
N ARG A 193 -11.53 10.79 0.74
CA ARG A 193 -10.57 11.78 0.28
C ARG A 193 -11.25 13.13 0.04
N SER A 194 -10.53 14.21 0.31
CA SER A 194 -11.00 15.57 0.07
C SER A 194 -9.82 16.48 -0.25
N SER A 195 -10.00 17.36 -1.24
CA SER A 195 -9.10 18.45 -1.59
C SER A 195 -9.91 19.73 -1.76
N SER A 196 -9.27 20.90 -1.66
CA SER A 196 -9.88 22.18 -1.98
C SER A 196 -9.94 22.44 -3.49
N ASP A 197 -9.03 21.81 -4.25
CA ASP A 197 -8.76 22.17 -5.64
C ASP A 197 -9.25 21.12 -6.64
N PHE A 198 -9.51 19.88 -6.18
CA PHE A 198 -9.85 18.74 -7.02
C PHE A 198 -10.99 17.90 -6.44
N ASP A 199 -11.83 17.34 -7.30
CA ASP A 199 -12.81 16.32 -6.93
C ASP A 199 -12.17 14.92 -6.92
N ILE A 200 -11.40 14.66 -5.86
CA ILE A 200 -10.61 13.43 -5.75
C ILE A 200 -11.50 12.26 -5.36
N PRO A 201 -11.54 11.18 -6.17
CA PRO A 201 -12.37 10.02 -5.90
C PRO A 201 -12.02 9.35 -4.58
N ASN A 202 -13.05 8.98 -3.82
CA ASN A 202 -12.91 8.04 -2.70
C ASN A 202 -12.44 6.70 -3.22
N ALA A 203 -11.73 5.94 -2.39
CA ALA A 203 -11.23 4.64 -2.80
C ALA A 203 -11.35 3.61 -1.68
N MET A 204 -11.43 2.38 -2.11
CA MET A 204 -11.34 1.22 -1.25
C MET A 204 -10.05 0.46 -1.58
N ALA A 205 -9.48 -0.38 -0.71
CA ALA A 205 -8.34 -1.24 -1.00
C ALA A 205 -8.50 -2.63 -0.40
N TYR A 206 -8.02 -3.61 -1.12
CA TYR A 206 -7.76 -4.93 -0.57
C TYR A 206 -6.26 -5.18 -0.51
N SER A 207 -5.87 -5.94 0.46
CA SER A 207 -4.55 -6.54 0.49
C SER A 207 -4.69 -8.00 0.89
N ALA A 208 -4.03 -8.85 0.15
CA ALA A 208 -3.86 -10.25 0.50
C ALA A 208 -2.37 -10.55 0.63
N LYS A 209 -1.97 -11.16 1.74
CA LYS A 209 -0.58 -11.42 2.05
C LYS A 209 -0.40 -12.85 2.52
N VAL A 210 0.63 -13.53 2.03
CA VAL A 210 1.08 -14.83 2.49
C VAL A 210 2.56 -14.76 2.78
N GLY A 211 2.99 -15.25 3.92
CA GLY A 211 4.38 -15.14 4.31
C GLY A 211 4.81 -16.13 5.38
N TYR A 212 6.07 -16.01 5.73
CA TYR A 212 6.72 -16.79 6.77
C TYR A 212 7.45 -15.87 7.74
N HIS A 213 7.41 -16.19 9.02
CA HIS A 213 8.16 -15.43 10.01
C HIS A 213 8.75 -16.34 11.09
N ASN A 214 9.97 -16.06 11.47
CA ASN A 214 10.61 -16.61 12.65
C ASN A 214 11.51 -15.54 13.30
N LYS A 215 12.36 -15.93 14.22
CA LYS A 215 13.27 -15.00 14.90
C LYS A 215 14.43 -14.47 14.02
N TRP A 216 14.65 -15.07 12.83
CA TRP A 216 15.77 -14.75 11.95
C TRP A 216 15.34 -14.10 10.63
N LEU A 217 14.10 -14.35 10.23
CA LEU A 217 13.59 -13.98 8.92
C LEU A 217 12.10 -13.69 8.98
N TYR A 218 11.68 -12.62 8.35
CA TYR A 218 10.32 -12.37 7.94
C TYR A 218 10.31 -12.16 6.42
N MET A 219 9.39 -12.81 5.73
CA MET A 219 9.19 -12.61 4.29
C MET A 219 7.74 -12.80 3.91
N HIS A 220 7.31 -12.12 2.85
CA HIS A 220 5.96 -12.31 2.33
C HIS A 220 5.87 -11.95 0.84
N ALA A 221 4.88 -12.55 0.18
CA ALA A 221 4.29 -12.05 -1.04
C ALA A 221 2.99 -11.32 -0.68
N LYS A 222 2.72 -10.21 -1.34
CA LYS A 222 1.57 -9.36 -1.11
C LYS A 222 0.94 -8.94 -2.43
N LEU A 223 -0.36 -9.09 -2.53
CA LEU A 223 -1.19 -8.52 -3.59
C LEU A 223 -1.94 -7.33 -3.00
N ASP A 224 -1.78 -6.18 -3.63
CA ASP A 224 -2.47 -4.93 -3.29
C ASP A 224 -3.35 -4.50 -4.45
N ILE A 225 -4.59 -4.25 -4.15
CA ILE A 225 -5.60 -3.80 -5.13
C ILE A 225 -6.17 -2.49 -4.64
N GLN A 226 -6.21 -1.48 -5.50
CA GLN A 226 -6.98 -0.26 -5.30
C GLN A 226 -8.07 -0.13 -6.37
N ASP A 227 -9.30 0.45 -6.07
CA ASP A 227 -10.45 0.71 -6.92
C ASP A 227 -11.13 2.03 -6.51
N SER A 228 -10.99 3.06 -7.27
CA SER A 228 -11.66 4.34 -7.09
C SER A 228 -13.16 4.18 -7.37
N MET A 229 -13.97 4.84 -6.57
CA MET A 229 -15.44 4.70 -6.66
C MET A 229 -16.05 5.55 -7.77
N SER A 230 -15.26 6.43 -8.36
CA SER A 230 -15.65 7.37 -9.45
C SER A 230 -14.38 7.96 -10.05
N GLY A 231 -14.52 8.85 -11.00
CA GLY A 231 -13.43 9.63 -11.57
C GLY A 231 -13.45 9.66 -13.09
N LEU A 232 -12.51 10.38 -13.66
CA LEU A 232 -12.35 10.54 -15.10
C LEU A 232 -11.44 9.46 -15.68
N ASP A 233 -11.70 9.05 -16.93
CA ASP A 233 -10.76 8.21 -17.68
C ASP A 233 -9.78 9.06 -18.48
N ILE A 234 -8.50 8.81 -18.33
CA ILE A 234 -7.46 9.44 -19.15
C ILE A 234 -7.72 9.14 -20.64
N GLY A 235 -7.86 10.20 -21.42
CA GLY A 235 -8.17 10.11 -22.85
C GLY A 235 -9.65 10.15 -23.19
N SER A 236 -10.55 10.23 -22.22
CA SER A 236 -11.96 10.51 -22.46
C SER A 236 -12.18 11.98 -22.86
N PRO A 237 -13.28 12.32 -23.54
CA PRO A 237 -13.64 13.71 -23.81
C PRO A 237 -13.80 14.55 -22.53
N GLU A 238 -14.32 13.95 -21.45
CA GLU A 238 -14.55 14.58 -20.16
C GLU A 238 -13.19 14.95 -19.51
N PHE A 239 -12.20 14.06 -19.56
CA PHE A 239 -10.83 14.33 -19.09
C PHE A 239 -10.19 15.49 -19.86
N GLY A 240 -10.36 15.50 -21.20
CA GLY A 240 -9.91 16.60 -22.04
C GLY A 240 -10.58 17.94 -21.69
N ALA A 241 -11.89 17.92 -21.44
CA ALA A 241 -12.67 19.10 -21.06
C ALA A 241 -12.31 19.61 -19.64
N ALA A 242 -11.90 18.74 -18.74
CA ALA A 242 -11.43 19.07 -17.39
C ALA A 242 -9.99 19.62 -17.35
N GLY A 243 -9.29 19.68 -18.49
CA GLY A 243 -7.93 20.24 -18.60
C GLY A 243 -6.82 19.20 -18.83
N GLY A 244 -7.18 17.95 -19.10
CA GLY A 244 -6.21 16.86 -19.39
C GLY A 244 -5.26 16.61 -18.22
N PRO A 245 -3.91 16.76 -18.40
CA PRO A 245 -2.95 16.48 -17.33
C PRO A 245 -3.16 17.30 -16.04
N ALA A 246 -3.84 18.44 -16.10
CA ALA A 246 -4.19 19.22 -14.91
C ALA A 246 -5.28 18.52 -14.07
N ALA A 247 -6.12 17.68 -14.69
CA ALA A 247 -7.19 16.94 -14.02
C ALA A 247 -6.77 15.51 -13.58
N LEU A 248 -5.49 15.16 -13.63
CA LEU A 248 -5.02 13.83 -13.18
C LEU A 248 -5.44 13.46 -11.75
N PRO A 249 -5.52 14.38 -10.77
CA PRO A 249 -6.04 14.04 -9.43
C PRO A 249 -7.49 13.55 -9.40
N GLU A 250 -8.30 13.91 -10.41
CA GLU A 250 -9.72 13.56 -10.51
C GLU A 250 -9.98 12.24 -11.25
N THR A 251 -8.92 11.53 -11.66
CA THR A 251 -9.05 10.29 -12.41
C THR A 251 -9.47 9.10 -11.55
N GLU A 252 -10.20 8.17 -12.16
CA GLU A 252 -10.54 6.87 -11.56
C GLU A 252 -9.30 5.96 -11.59
N VAL A 253 -8.53 5.97 -10.49
CA VAL A 253 -7.25 5.25 -10.41
C VAL A 253 -7.45 3.88 -9.79
N ASP A 254 -7.28 2.83 -10.61
CA ASP A 254 -7.31 1.44 -10.17
C ASP A 254 -5.98 0.76 -10.42
N TYR A 255 -5.58 -0.13 -9.52
CA TYR A 255 -4.39 -0.94 -9.74
C TYR A 255 -4.44 -2.28 -9.01
N THR A 256 -3.70 -3.23 -9.55
CA THR A 256 -3.32 -4.49 -8.91
C THR A 256 -1.80 -4.58 -8.91
N ASN A 257 -1.20 -4.50 -7.71
CA ASN A 257 0.24 -4.58 -7.51
C ASN A 257 0.62 -5.87 -6.78
N LEU A 258 1.70 -6.50 -7.22
CA LEU A 258 2.32 -7.64 -6.55
C LEU A 258 3.66 -7.21 -5.95
N SER A 259 3.90 -7.54 -4.68
CA SER A 259 5.19 -7.31 -4.04
C SER A 259 5.72 -8.53 -3.31
N PHE A 260 7.05 -8.55 -3.13
CA PHE A 260 7.79 -9.51 -2.34
C PHE A 260 8.71 -8.74 -1.40
N ASP A 261 8.59 -9.01 -0.10
CA ASP A 261 9.35 -8.29 0.91
C ASP A 261 10.06 -9.25 1.85
N PHE A 262 11.27 -8.87 2.24
CA PHE A 262 12.14 -9.60 3.16
C PHE A 262 12.61 -8.67 4.28
N TYR A 263 12.72 -9.21 5.48
CA TYR A 263 13.33 -8.55 6.62
C TYR A 263 14.18 -9.54 7.41
N VAL A 264 15.38 -9.12 7.77
CA VAL A 264 16.34 -9.92 8.57
C VAL A 264 16.83 -9.08 9.75
N PRO A 265 16.65 -9.52 11.00
CA PRO A 265 17.29 -8.90 12.14
C PRO A 265 18.80 -9.17 12.10
N VAL A 266 19.62 -8.13 12.18
CA VAL A 266 21.09 -8.21 12.04
C VAL A 266 21.84 -7.97 13.36
N TYR A 267 21.25 -7.24 14.31
CA TYR A 267 21.91 -6.95 15.58
C TYR A 267 20.94 -7.05 16.77
N LYS A 268 21.19 -8.00 17.69
CA LYS A 268 20.47 -8.22 18.96
C LYS A 268 18.94 -8.18 18.86
N ASN A 269 18.37 -8.47 17.69
CA ASN A 269 16.95 -8.30 17.35
C ASN A 269 16.40 -6.86 17.49
N ASN A 270 17.29 -5.88 17.62
CA ASN A 270 16.91 -4.47 17.71
C ASN A 270 17.07 -3.74 16.39
N VAL A 271 18.08 -4.14 15.59
CA VAL A 271 18.31 -3.58 14.26
C VAL A 271 18.13 -4.68 13.22
N GLY A 272 17.46 -4.35 12.15
CA GLY A 272 17.28 -5.24 11.00
C GLY A 272 17.33 -4.48 9.69
N VAL A 273 17.45 -5.23 8.60
CA VAL A 273 17.43 -4.73 7.23
C VAL A 273 16.26 -5.33 6.50
N SER A 274 15.69 -4.56 5.58
CA SER A 274 14.63 -5.03 4.68
C SER A 274 15.02 -4.80 3.23
N ALA A 275 14.46 -5.61 2.34
CA ALA A 275 14.51 -5.43 0.90
C ALA A 275 13.17 -5.86 0.31
N GLY A 276 12.76 -5.22 -0.77
CA GLY A 276 11.51 -5.53 -1.45
C GLY A 276 11.60 -5.29 -2.95
N TYR A 277 10.70 -5.96 -3.66
CA TYR A 277 10.43 -5.74 -5.07
C TYR A 277 8.92 -5.72 -5.28
N GLY A 278 8.44 -4.78 -6.10
CA GLY A 278 7.05 -4.67 -6.47
C GLY A 278 6.88 -4.39 -7.95
N THR A 279 5.73 -4.77 -8.50
CA THR A 279 5.36 -4.46 -9.89
C THR A 279 3.85 -4.36 -10.04
N THR A 280 3.41 -3.50 -10.95
CA THR A 280 2.01 -3.40 -11.35
C THR A 280 1.66 -4.56 -12.27
N LEU A 281 0.62 -5.31 -11.93
CA LEU A 281 0.09 -6.41 -12.76
C LEU A 281 -1.00 -5.88 -13.71
N ASP A 282 -1.88 -5.02 -13.20
CA ASP A 282 -3.02 -4.46 -13.93
C ASP A 282 -3.37 -3.08 -13.38
N GLY A 283 -4.12 -2.26 -14.16
CA GLY A 283 -4.50 -0.93 -13.73
C GLY A 283 -5.55 -0.24 -14.60
N ARG A 284 -6.04 0.89 -14.11
CA ARG A 284 -6.86 1.88 -14.81
C ARG A 284 -6.34 3.25 -14.44
N ASN A 285 -6.02 4.07 -15.42
CA ASN A 285 -5.40 5.39 -15.19
C ASN A 285 -4.20 5.34 -14.23
N TYR A 286 -3.40 4.30 -14.34
CA TYR A 286 -2.30 4.01 -13.44
C TYR A 286 -1.02 3.60 -14.20
N ASN A 287 0.12 3.83 -13.59
CA ASN A 287 1.42 3.55 -14.19
C ASN A 287 1.76 2.05 -14.16
N LYS A 288 2.32 1.53 -15.22
CA LYS A 288 2.91 0.18 -15.28
C LYS A 288 4.31 0.22 -14.68
N GLU A 289 4.40 0.30 -13.35
CA GLU A 289 5.65 0.51 -12.64
C GLU A 289 6.27 -0.75 -12.07
N SER A 290 7.61 -0.73 -11.94
CA SER A 290 8.38 -1.66 -11.12
C SER A 290 9.15 -0.89 -10.07
N ALA A 291 9.29 -1.47 -8.88
CA ALA A 291 9.90 -0.81 -7.73
C ALA A 291 10.85 -1.75 -6.98
N PHE A 292 11.99 -1.23 -6.55
CA PHE A 292 12.88 -1.86 -5.57
C PHE A 292 12.92 -1.04 -4.30
N SER A 293 13.02 -1.69 -3.15
CA SER A 293 13.13 -1.02 -1.88
C SER A 293 14.18 -1.65 -0.96
N PHE A 294 14.80 -0.82 -0.15
CA PHE A 294 15.73 -1.21 0.91
C PHE A 294 15.43 -0.41 2.16
N GLY A 295 15.61 -1.01 3.34
CA GLY A 295 15.30 -0.31 4.58
C GLY A 295 16.12 -0.77 5.77
N LEU A 296 16.18 0.12 6.75
CA LEU A 296 16.71 -0.13 8.09
C LEU A 296 15.57 -0.04 9.10
N VAL A 297 15.52 -0.99 10.01
CA VAL A 297 14.49 -1.06 11.05
C VAL A 297 15.18 -1.10 12.40
N TYR A 298 14.77 -0.23 13.30
CA TYR A 298 15.20 -0.22 14.71
C TYR A 298 13.99 -0.49 15.61
N THR A 299 14.14 -1.39 16.56
CA THR A 299 13.12 -1.71 17.57
C THR A 299 13.70 -1.60 18.97
N ALA A 300 13.10 -0.78 19.80
CA ALA A 300 13.40 -0.65 21.24
C ALA A 300 12.22 -1.18 22.08
N ARG A 301 12.54 -1.72 23.26
CA ARG A 301 11.57 -2.22 24.25
C ARG A 301 11.90 -1.65 25.62
#